data_5410af4b87973917bd47639468ec4309
#
_entry.id   5410af4b87973917bd47639468ec4309
#
_cell.length_a   1.000
_cell.length_b   1.000
_cell.length_c   1.000
_cell.angle_alpha   90.00
_cell.angle_beta   90.00
_cell.angle_gamma   90.00
#
_symmetry.space_group_name_H-M   'P 1'
#
loop_
_entity.id
_entity.type
_entity.pdbx_description
1 polymer ?
#
loop_
_entity_poly.entity_id
_entity_poly.type
_entity_poly.pdbx_seq_one_letter_code
_entity_poly.pdbx_strand_id
1 'polypeptide(L)'
;LGGDIIGKLAVPIIREGSGGYRATLQGTTEHIDSEEGLKALLDRLGLLGFYHKIMTEEEFRTLAADQAAVDGLFHTLARQRLEAWIELANSRLGGTGIRCFVTGGNDDYPNVLEVMKTSGSQVFIDCEGAVANIDEDHTMISVGNSTLTPWKTPREVTDEELGRIIDGMIAQVSDLHRCIFNFHDPPNDSTLDTCPELDWTTDPPTPIVKAGQMVMHGAGSKSVRKAIETHQPMLGLHGHIHESSGAIKIGRTLCINPGSEYGEGILRGGVERVRASLKVTGLPAPPISTRWLPSGAPI
;
A
#
# COMPACT_ATOMS: atom_id res chain seq x y z
N LEU A 1 -8.45 1.09 -0.08
CA LEU A 1 -7.01 0.78 -0.11
C LEU A 1 -6.41 1.09 1.24
N GLY A 2 -5.70 0.13 1.83
CA GLY A 2 -5.27 0.16 3.24
C GLY A 2 -3.80 0.51 3.47
N GLY A 3 -3.16 1.24 2.58
CA GLY A 3 -1.79 1.73 2.76
C GLY A 3 -0.77 1.19 1.76
N ASP A 4 0.45 1.70 1.86
CA ASP A 4 1.60 1.41 0.98
C ASP A 4 1.25 1.53 -0.50
N ILE A 5 0.69 2.70 -0.84
CA ILE A 5 0.14 2.97 -2.18
C ILE A 5 1.17 3.54 -3.16
N ILE A 6 2.32 4.00 -2.67
CA ILE A 6 3.38 4.51 -3.53
C ILE A 6 4.37 3.41 -3.93
N GLY A 7 4.98 3.57 -5.11
CA GLY A 7 6.03 2.66 -5.60
C GLY A 7 7.32 2.79 -4.81
N LYS A 8 8.17 1.78 -4.91
CA LYS A 8 9.43 1.69 -4.12
C LYS A 8 10.67 2.14 -4.86
N LEU A 9 10.62 2.28 -6.17
CA LEU A 9 11.80 2.52 -6.99
C LEU A 9 11.51 3.47 -8.16
N ALA A 10 12.45 4.38 -8.41
CA ALA A 10 12.51 5.17 -9.64
C ALA A 10 13.68 4.67 -10.50
N VAL A 11 13.38 4.16 -11.68
CA VAL A 11 14.36 3.60 -12.63
C VAL A 11 14.80 4.70 -13.61
N PRO A 12 16.07 5.09 -13.62
CA PRO A 12 16.60 5.97 -14.65
C PRO A 12 16.72 5.22 -15.99
N ILE A 13 16.20 5.82 -17.05
CA ILE A 13 16.33 5.33 -18.41
C ILE A 13 17.21 6.32 -19.16
N ILE A 14 18.41 5.91 -19.51
CA ILE A 14 19.43 6.77 -20.07
C ILE A 14 19.36 6.73 -21.58
N ARG A 15 19.27 7.92 -22.22
CA ARG A 15 19.39 8.04 -23.68
C ARG A 15 20.84 7.81 -24.11
N GLU A 16 21.05 6.95 -25.10
CA GLU A 16 22.37 6.68 -25.68
C GLU A 16 22.59 7.51 -26.94
N GLY A 17 23.84 7.91 -27.18
CA GLY A 17 24.19 8.75 -28.34
C GLY A 17 23.95 8.10 -29.71
N SER A 18 23.72 6.80 -29.74
CA SER A 18 23.34 6.02 -30.93
C SER A 18 21.84 6.03 -31.26
N GLY A 19 21.01 6.68 -30.42
CA GLY A 19 19.56 6.77 -30.61
C GLY A 19 18.73 5.77 -29.84
N GLY A 20 19.37 4.93 -28.98
CA GLY A 20 18.70 3.96 -28.11
C GLY A 20 18.60 4.46 -26.67
N TYR A 21 18.23 3.51 -25.79
CA TYR A 21 18.10 3.73 -24.35
C TYR A 21 18.80 2.61 -23.58
N ARG A 22 19.20 2.90 -22.36
CA ARG A 22 19.76 1.95 -21.42
C ARG A 22 19.06 2.09 -20.07
N ALA A 23 18.67 0.96 -19.48
CA ALA A 23 18.12 0.94 -18.13
C ALA A 23 18.74 -0.21 -17.33
N THR A 24 18.94 -0.02 -16.04
CA THR A 24 19.41 -1.07 -15.14
C THR A 24 18.30 -1.39 -14.14
N LEU A 25 17.87 -2.64 -14.13
CA LEU A 25 16.83 -3.13 -13.24
C LEU A 25 17.32 -4.41 -12.55
N GLN A 26 17.25 -4.44 -11.22
CA GLN A 26 17.68 -5.61 -10.41
C GLN A 26 19.09 -6.11 -10.77
N GLY A 27 20.02 -5.20 -11.00
CA GLY A 27 21.41 -5.54 -11.35
C GLY A 27 21.64 -5.93 -12.82
N THR A 28 20.58 -6.03 -13.63
CA THR A 28 20.69 -6.33 -15.06
C THR A 28 20.52 -5.05 -15.88
N THR A 29 21.47 -4.79 -16.76
CA THR A 29 21.41 -3.67 -17.72
C THR A 29 20.84 -4.16 -19.04
N GLU A 30 19.80 -3.47 -19.51
CA GLU A 30 19.14 -3.71 -20.78
C GLU A 30 19.42 -2.54 -21.72
N HIS A 31 19.74 -2.84 -22.99
CA HIS A 31 19.84 -1.87 -24.09
C HIS A 31 18.60 -1.99 -24.96
N ILE A 32 18.00 -0.86 -25.31
CA ILE A 32 16.73 -0.76 -26.02
C ILE A 32 16.95 0.10 -27.27
N ASP A 33 16.81 -0.51 -28.43
CA ASP A 33 17.11 0.12 -29.72
C ASP A 33 15.86 0.55 -30.51
N SER A 34 14.66 0.39 -29.92
CA SER A 34 13.40 0.73 -30.59
C SER A 34 12.38 1.38 -29.65
N GLU A 35 11.45 2.12 -30.20
CA GLU A 35 10.33 2.70 -29.45
C GLU A 35 9.38 1.64 -28.90
N GLU A 36 9.21 0.51 -29.60
CA GLU A 36 8.43 -0.63 -29.13
C GLU A 36 9.09 -1.28 -27.90
N GLY A 37 10.43 -1.41 -27.93
CA GLY A 37 11.20 -1.90 -26.80
C GLY A 37 11.11 -0.96 -25.59
N LEU A 38 11.20 0.34 -25.82
CA LEU A 38 11.01 1.34 -24.77
C LEU A 38 9.61 1.23 -24.16
N LYS A 39 8.57 1.17 -25.00
CA LYS A 39 7.19 1.00 -24.52
C LYS A 39 7.04 -0.26 -23.68
N ALA A 40 7.58 -1.40 -24.12
CA ALA A 40 7.53 -2.64 -23.37
C ALA A 40 8.23 -2.54 -22.01
N LEU A 41 9.38 -1.84 -21.92
CA LEU A 41 10.03 -1.55 -20.64
C LEU A 41 9.14 -0.70 -19.73
N LEU A 42 8.55 0.40 -20.27
CA LEU A 42 7.69 1.29 -19.49
C LEU A 42 6.45 0.57 -18.96
N ASP A 43 5.81 -0.26 -19.78
CA ASP A 43 4.67 -1.08 -19.39
C ASP A 43 5.07 -2.06 -18.27
N ARG A 44 6.23 -2.73 -18.38
CA ARG A 44 6.78 -3.63 -17.35
C ARG A 44 7.06 -2.90 -16.04
N LEU A 45 7.70 -1.72 -16.07
CA LEU A 45 7.94 -0.91 -14.88
C LEU A 45 6.63 -0.48 -14.22
N GLY A 46 5.64 -0.13 -15.03
CA GLY A 46 4.28 0.19 -14.54
C GLY A 46 3.60 -0.96 -13.82
N LEU A 47 3.71 -2.18 -14.35
CA LEU A 47 3.17 -3.40 -13.71
C LEU A 47 3.87 -3.74 -12.39
N LEU A 48 5.18 -3.47 -12.30
CA LEU A 48 5.97 -3.65 -11.07
C LEU A 48 5.75 -2.52 -10.04
N GLY A 49 4.92 -1.52 -10.35
CA GLY A 49 4.72 -0.36 -9.48
C GLY A 49 5.92 0.59 -9.42
N PHE A 50 6.89 0.46 -10.32
CA PHE A 50 8.06 1.32 -10.36
C PHE A 50 7.80 2.60 -11.16
N TYR A 51 8.47 3.66 -10.76
CA TYR A 51 8.53 4.90 -11.50
C TYR A 51 9.67 4.86 -12.52
N HIS A 52 9.68 5.78 -13.45
CA HIS A 52 10.80 5.94 -14.38
C HIS A 52 11.03 7.40 -14.74
N LYS A 53 12.25 7.71 -15.14
CA LYS A 53 12.62 8.99 -15.70
C LYS A 53 13.59 8.78 -16.85
N ILE A 54 13.21 9.25 -18.04
CA ILE A 54 14.11 9.26 -19.19
C ILE A 54 14.98 10.51 -19.08
N MET A 55 16.30 10.33 -19.18
CA MET A 55 17.29 11.40 -19.04
C MET A 55 18.54 11.12 -19.83
N THR A 56 19.41 12.12 -19.98
CA THR A 56 20.75 11.97 -20.55
C THR A 56 21.73 11.40 -19.51
N GLU A 57 22.88 10.93 -19.96
CA GLU A 57 23.97 10.47 -19.08
C GLU A 57 24.48 11.59 -18.15
N GLU A 58 24.51 12.84 -18.65
CA GLU A 58 24.95 14.00 -17.86
C GLU A 58 23.94 14.34 -16.75
N GLU A 59 22.65 14.37 -17.09
CA GLU A 59 21.56 14.56 -16.12
C GLU A 59 21.58 13.47 -15.04
N PHE A 60 21.80 12.22 -15.45
CA PHE A 60 21.90 11.10 -14.51
C PHE A 60 23.08 11.27 -13.55
N ARG A 61 24.27 11.60 -14.05
CA ARG A 61 25.45 11.81 -13.20
C ARG A 61 25.25 12.97 -12.22
N THR A 62 24.65 14.05 -12.69
CA THR A 62 24.33 15.20 -11.84
C THR A 62 23.34 14.83 -10.76
N LEU A 63 22.27 14.12 -11.13
CA LEU A 63 21.27 13.64 -10.19
C LEU A 63 21.86 12.67 -9.14
N ALA A 64 22.62 11.67 -9.60
CA ALA A 64 23.20 10.64 -8.75
C ALA A 64 24.26 11.18 -7.76
N ALA A 65 24.79 12.37 -7.99
CA ALA A 65 25.74 13.03 -7.10
C ALA A 65 25.05 13.77 -5.93
N ASP A 66 23.73 13.94 -5.96
CA ASP A 66 22.95 14.66 -4.96
C ASP A 66 21.76 13.82 -4.46
N GLN A 67 21.87 13.25 -3.27
CA GLN A 67 20.82 12.42 -2.68
C GLN A 67 19.51 13.19 -2.51
N ALA A 68 19.56 14.47 -2.14
CA ALA A 68 18.36 15.28 -1.99
C ALA A 68 17.62 15.48 -3.32
N ALA A 69 18.38 15.62 -4.43
CA ALA A 69 17.80 15.67 -5.76
C ALA A 69 17.17 14.32 -6.18
N VAL A 70 17.80 13.20 -5.84
CA VAL A 70 17.23 11.85 -6.06
C VAL A 70 15.92 11.69 -5.31
N ASP A 71 15.89 12.03 -4.02
CA ASP A 71 14.69 11.96 -3.18
C ASP A 71 13.58 12.89 -3.72
N GLY A 72 13.94 14.10 -4.11
CA GLY A 72 13.03 15.07 -4.72
C GLY A 72 12.41 14.58 -6.05
N LEU A 73 13.20 13.93 -6.89
CA LEU A 73 12.70 13.29 -8.10
C LEU A 73 11.73 12.16 -7.78
N PHE A 74 12.09 11.29 -6.84
CA PHE A 74 11.22 10.18 -6.40
C PHE A 74 9.86 10.70 -5.91
N HIS A 75 9.85 11.69 -5.01
CA HIS A 75 8.62 12.30 -4.52
C HIS A 75 7.79 12.94 -5.65
N THR A 76 8.44 13.57 -6.61
CA THR A 76 7.76 14.16 -7.77
C THR A 76 7.06 13.10 -8.61
N LEU A 77 7.75 11.99 -8.92
CA LEU A 77 7.20 10.89 -9.71
C LEU A 77 6.07 10.17 -8.95
N ALA A 78 6.21 10.00 -7.63
CA ALA A 78 5.18 9.42 -6.79
C ALA A 78 3.91 10.28 -6.78
N ARG A 79 4.04 11.60 -6.61
CA ARG A 79 2.92 12.54 -6.70
C ARG A 79 2.22 12.47 -8.06
N GLN A 80 2.96 12.53 -9.16
CA GLN A 80 2.41 12.43 -10.51
C GLN A 80 1.63 11.12 -10.73
N ARG A 81 2.13 10.00 -10.21
CA ARG A 81 1.41 8.72 -10.28
C ARG A 81 0.12 8.75 -9.49
N LEU A 82 0.12 9.31 -8.29
CA LEU A 82 -1.07 9.42 -7.45
C LEU A 82 -2.10 10.37 -8.06
N GLU A 83 -1.66 11.50 -8.62
CA GLU A 83 -2.51 12.41 -9.41
C GLU A 83 -3.19 11.69 -10.58
N ALA A 84 -2.41 10.92 -11.35
CA ALA A 84 -2.94 10.13 -12.46
C ALA A 84 -3.96 9.05 -12.01
N TRP A 85 -3.76 8.45 -10.83
CA TRP A 85 -4.73 7.50 -10.27
C TRP A 85 -6.03 8.19 -9.86
N ILE A 86 -5.95 9.38 -9.27
CA ILE A 86 -7.12 10.18 -8.92
C ILE A 86 -7.90 10.57 -10.17
N GLU A 87 -7.22 11.03 -11.21
CA GLU A 87 -7.85 11.35 -12.51
C GLU A 87 -8.51 10.12 -13.14
N LEU A 88 -7.82 8.98 -13.12
CA LEU A 88 -8.37 7.72 -13.62
C LEU A 88 -9.62 7.30 -12.84
N ALA A 89 -9.59 7.38 -11.52
CA ALA A 89 -10.75 7.09 -10.67
C ALA A 89 -11.92 8.02 -11.00
N ASN A 90 -11.67 9.33 -11.06
CA ASN A 90 -12.68 10.32 -11.43
C ASN A 90 -13.30 10.04 -12.80
N SER A 91 -12.47 9.71 -13.79
CA SER A 91 -12.94 9.44 -15.16
C SER A 91 -13.73 8.14 -15.27
N ARG A 92 -13.40 7.12 -14.48
CA ARG A 92 -13.99 5.77 -14.59
C ARG A 92 -15.15 5.54 -13.64
N LEU A 93 -15.13 6.18 -12.47
CA LEU A 93 -16.10 5.97 -11.40
C LEU A 93 -17.03 7.18 -11.18
N GLY A 94 -16.71 8.33 -11.78
CA GLY A 94 -17.57 9.51 -11.73
C GLY A 94 -18.99 9.18 -12.20
N GLY A 95 -20.00 9.54 -11.38
CA GLY A 95 -21.42 9.28 -11.67
C GLY A 95 -21.90 7.84 -11.45
N THR A 96 -21.02 6.89 -11.06
CA THR A 96 -21.41 5.49 -10.79
C THR A 96 -21.92 5.25 -9.36
N GLY A 97 -21.71 6.19 -8.44
CA GLY A 97 -21.96 6.01 -7.02
C GLY A 97 -20.88 5.21 -6.28
N ILE A 98 -19.85 4.72 -6.97
CA ILE A 98 -18.72 3.99 -6.36
C ILE A 98 -17.75 5.01 -5.76
N ARG A 99 -17.33 4.77 -4.51
CA ARG A 99 -16.33 5.55 -3.81
C ARG A 99 -15.13 4.67 -3.44
N CYS A 100 -13.92 5.17 -3.66
CA CYS A 100 -12.67 4.55 -3.27
C CYS A 100 -12.13 5.27 -2.04
N PHE A 101 -12.21 4.64 -0.88
CA PHE A 101 -11.58 5.13 0.35
C PHE A 101 -10.12 4.68 0.34
N VAL A 102 -9.20 5.63 0.56
CA VAL A 102 -7.77 5.39 0.46
C VAL A 102 -7.08 6.01 1.66
N THR A 103 -6.17 5.27 2.25
CA THR A 103 -5.24 5.77 3.28
C THR A 103 -3.82 5.43 2.87
N GLY A 104 -2.83 6.18 3.36
CA GLY A 104 -1.43 5.79 3.25
C GLY A 104 -1.07 4.66 4.20
N GLY A 105 0.08 4.02 3.98
CA GLY A 105 0.72 3.09 4.89
C GLY A 105 2.00 3.68 5.49
N ASN A 106 2.82 2.87 6.14
CA ASN A 106 4.06 3.31 6.76
C ASN A 106 5.12 3.76 5.74
N ASP A 107 5.12 3.16 4.56
CA ASP A 107 6.06 3.48 3.48
C ASP A 107 5.71 4.74 2.69
N ASP A 108 4.51 5.27 2.85
CA ASP A 108 4.02 6.39 2.07
C ASP A 108 4.50 7.73 2.65
N TYR A 109 5.13 8.56 1.84
CA TYR A 109 5.61 9.86 2.26
C TYR A 109 4.47 10.86 2.49
N PRO A 110 4.40 11.55 3.65
CA PRO A 110 3.33 12.51 3.95
C PRO A 110 3.16 13.61 2.89
N ASN A 111 4.28 14.13 2.35
CA ASN A 111 4.25 15.13 1.31
C ASN A 111 3.72 14.63 -0.05
N VAL A 112 3.77 13.32 -0.30
CA VAL A 112 3.15 12.68 -1.47
C VAL A 112 1.66 12.49 -1.23
N LEU A 113 1.27 12.01 -0.04
CA LEU A 113 -0.13 11.81 0.34
C LEU A 113 -0.97 13.09 0.35
N GLU A 114 -0.34 14.26 0.49
CA GLU A 114 -1.01 15.56 0.44
C GLU A 114 -1.81 15.77 -0.85
N VAL A 115 -1.43 15.10 -1.94
CA VAL A 115 -2.17 15.10 -3.21
C VAL A 115 -3.60 14.60 -3.02
N MET A 116 -3.82 13.59 -2.18
CA MET A 116 -5.18 13.07 -1.91
C MET A 116 -6.05 14.12 -1.23
N LYS A 117 -5.51 14.79 -0.21
CA LYS A 117 -6.23 15.83 0.56
C LYS A 117 -6.60 17.01 -0.29
N THR A 118 -5.73 17.40 -1.22
CA THR A 118 -5.90 18.59 -2.05
C THR A 118 -6.67 18.34 -3.36
N SER A 119 -6.90 17.09 -3.72
CA SER A 119 -7.50 16.70 -5.02
C SER A 119 -8.95 17.14 -5.19
N GLY A 120 -9.71 17.28 -4.10
CA GLY A 120 -11.15 17.55 -4.13
C GLY A 120 -11.98 16.44 -4.77
N SER A 121 -11.42 15.26 -5.01
CA SER A 121 -12.12 14.13 -5.62
C SER A 121 -13.25 13.63 -4.72
N GLN A 122 -14.42 13.37 -5.34
CA GLN A 122 -15.58 12.78 -4.67
C GLN A 122 -15.60 11.26 -4.80
N VAL A 123 -14.69 10.69 -5.56
CA VAL A 123 -14.59 9.24 -5.86
C VAL A 123 -13.34 8.62 -5.24
N PHE A 124 -12.23 9.35 -5.23
CA PHE A 124 -10.98 8.95 -4.61
C PHE A 124 -10.81 9.74 -3.32
N ILE A 125 -11.18 9.16 -2.20
CA ILE A 125 -11.39 9.85 -0.93
C ILE A 125 -10.26 9.50 0.03
N ASP A 126 -9.48 10.51 0.45
CA ASP A 126 -8.60 10.37 1.60
C ASP A 126 -9.46 10.15 2.85
N CYS A 127 -9.27 9.03 3.50
CA CYS A 127 -10.04 8.64 4.68
C CYS A 127 -9.21 8.61 5.97
N GLU A 128 -7.98 9.10 5.93
CA GLU A 128 -7.10 9.12 7.10
C GLU A 128 -7.32 10.37 7.95
N GLY A 129 -7.26 10.20 9.28
CA GLY A 129 -7.36 11.30 10.24
C GLY A 129 -8.77 11.88 10.41
N ALA A 130 -9.79 11.26 9.83
CA ALA A 130 -11.19 11.64 9.96
C ALA A 130 -12.11 10.42 10.04
N VAL A 131 -13.33 10.62 10.55
CA VAL A 131 -14.38 9.60 10.50
C VAL A 131 -15.04 9.65 9.13
N ALA A 132 -14.85 8.59 8.33
CA ALA A 132 -15.45 8.46 7.02
C ALA A 132 -16.81 7.75 7.11
N ASN A 133 -17.87 8.34 6.53
CA ASN A 133 -19.17 7.69 6.39
C ASN A 133 -19.15 6.77 5.16
N ILE A 134 -19.26 5.46 5.40
CA ILE A 134 -19.31 4.44 4.34
C ILE A 134 -20.72 4.40 3.73
N ASP A 135 -21.73 4.40 4.57
CA ASP A 135 -23.12 4.51 4.22
C ASP A 135 -23.91 5.23 5.35
N GLU A 136 -25.24 5.13 5.34
CA GLU A 136 -26.12 5.77 6.34
C GLU A 136 -25.91 5.18 7.75
N ASP A 137 -25.45 3.93 7.86
CA ASP A 137 -25.35 3.18 9.12
C ASP A 137 -23.91 2.93 9.58
N HIS A 138 -22.92 3.01 8.68
CA HIS A 138 -21.55 2.56 8.95
C HIS A 138 -20.51 3.65 8.77
N THR A 139 -19.60 3.70 9.73
CA THR A 139 -18.44 4.59 9.68
C THR A 139 -17.14 3.81 9.56
N MET A 140 -16.06 4.49 9.19
CA MET A 140 -14.72 3.95 9.17
C MET A 140 -13.75 4.98 9.72
N ILE A 141 -12.81 4.52 10.54
CA ILE A 141 -11.63 5.28 10.95
C ILE A 141 -10.38 4.61 10.40
N SER A 142 -9.44 5.42 9.91
CA SER A 142 -8.24 4.95 9.25
C SER A 142 -6.98 5.51 9.90
N VAL A 143 -5.99 4.63 10.15
CA VAL A 143 -4.66 4.95 10.66
C VAL A 143 -3.63 4.23 9.81
N GLY A 144 -2.80 5.01 9.11
CA GLY A 144 -1.80 4.48 8.18
C GLY A 144 -0.41 4.29 8.79
N ASN A 145 -0.19 4.71 10.03
CA ASN A 145 1.07 4.47 10.74
C ASN A 145 1.25 2.99 11.09
N SER A 146 2.49 2.54 11.14
CA SER A 146 2.86 1.26 11.73
C SER A 146 3.77 1.46 12.95
N THR A 147 3.98 0.38 13.69
CA THR A 147 5.06 0.26 14.68
C THR A 147 6.42 0.28 13.98
N LEU A 148 7.48 0.47 14.79
CA LEU A 148 8.85 0.56 14.27
C LEU A 148 9.25 -0.72 13.56
N THR A 149 9.77 -0.57 12.34
CA THR A 149 10.37 -1.64 11.57
C THR A 149 11.87 -1.40 11.40
N PRO A 150 12.62 -2.42 11.03
CA PRO A 150 14.02 -2.26 10.73
C PRO A 150 14.33 -1.36 9.53
N TRP A 151 13.36 -1.15 8.64
CA TRP A 151 13.52 -0.33 7.43
C TRP A 151 13.40 1.17 7.65
N LYS A 152 12.94 1.61 8.86
CA LYS A 152 12.81 3.03 9.25
C LYS A 152 12.04 3.83 8.21
N THR A 153 10.85 3.36 7.89
CA THR A 153 9.98 3.99 6.90
C THR A 153 9.39 5.32 7.39
N PRO A 154 8.89 6.19 6.51
CA PRO A 154 8.53 7.56 6.86
C PRO A 154 7.47 7.75 7.94
N ARG A 155 6.60 6.75 8.16
CA ARG A 155 5.43 6.89 9.03
C ARG A 155 5.38 5.84 10.14
N GLU A 156 6.55 5.39 10.58
CA GLU A 156 6.68 4.52 11.76
C GLU A 156 6.67 5.34 13.05
N VAL A 157 6.03 4.79 14.07
CA VAL A 157 5.94 5.35 15.41
C VAL A 157 6.13 4.26 16.47
N THR A 158 6.32 4.62 17.74
CA THR A 158 6.29 3.61 18.81
C THR A 158 4.88 3.05 18.97
N ASP A 159 4.73 1.84 19.53
CA ASP A 159 3.41 1.23 19.75
C ASP A 159 2.55 2.08 20.70
N GLU A 160 3.15 2.75 21.67
CA GLU A 160 2.46 3.68 22.57
C GLU A 160 1.95 4.93 21.83
N GLU A 161 2.72 5.45 20.86
CA GLU A 161 2.29 6.57 20.02
C GLU A 161 1.17 6.14 19.09
N LEU A 162 1.29 4.97 18.47
CA LEU A 162 0.24 4.40 17.64
C LEU A 162 -1.06 4.23 18.44
N GLY A 163 -0.95 3.76 19.68
CA GLY A 163 -2.09 3.68 20.60
C GLY A 163 -2.76 5.03 20.84
N ARG A 164 -1.98 6.10 21.06
CA ARG A 164 -2.53 7.46 21.23
C ARG A 164 -3.23 7.97 19.98
N ILE A 165 -2.68 7.71 18.80
CA ILE A 165 -3.32 8.06 17.52
C ILE A 165 -4.66 7.32 17.38
N ILE A 166 -4.68 6.02 17.64
CA ILE A 166 -5.88 5.17 17.58
C ILE A 166 -6.94 5.66 18.56
N ASP A 167 -6.57 5.92 19.82
CA ASP A 167 -7.49 6.42 20.84
C ASP A 167 -8.12 7.76 20.44
N GLY A 168 -7.31 8.65 19.83
CA GLY A 168 -7.79 9.93 19.29
C GLY A 168 -8.81 9.78 18.16
N MET A 169 -8.69 8.74 17.33
CA MET A 169 -9.66 8.42 16.28
C MET A 169 -10.91 7.78 16.86
N ILE A 170 -10.76 6.85 17.80
CA ILE A 170 -11.88 6.17 18.48
C ILE A 170 -12.77 7.16 19.21
N ALA A 171 -12.19 8.17 19.86
CA ALA A 171 -12.94 9.20 20.59
C ALA A 171 -13.90 10.03 19.71
N GLN A 172 -13.72 10.00 18.38
CA GLN A 172 -14.57 10.72 17.42
C GLN A 172 -15.78 9.90 16.95
N VAL A 173 -15.84 8.60 17.28
CA VAL A 173 -16.88 7.69 16.79
C VAL A 173 -17.97 7.49 17.85
N SER A 174 -19.21 7.71 17.48
CA SER A 174 -20.37 7.56 18.37
C SER A 174 -20.80 6.11 18.56
N ASP A 175 -20.70 5.27 17.54
CA ASP A 175 -21.06 3.84 17.56
C ASP A 175 -19.93 2.98 16.98
N LEU A 176 -19.08 2.47 17.86
CA LEU A 176 -17.96 1.61 17.49
C LEU A 176 -18.41 0.23 17.00
N HIS A 177 -19.62 -0.22 17.34
CA HIS A 177 -20.14 -1.49 16.87
C HIS A 177 -20.50 -1.48 15.37
N ARG A 178 -20.72 -0.30 14.80
CA ARG A 178 -20.95 -0.07 13.36
C ARG A 178 -19.75 0.57 12.68
N CYS A 179 -18.61 0.63 13.36
CA CYS A 179 -17.39 1.21 12.84
C CYS A 179 -16.46 0.15 12.26
N ILE A 180 -15.83 0.48 11.16
CA ILE A 180 -14.72 -0.27 10.54
C ILE A 180 -13.42 0.34 11.02
N PHE A 181 -12.52 -0.48 11.56
CA PHE A 181 -11.14 -0.08 11.85
C PHE A 181 -10.27 -0.44 10.64
N ASN A 182 -9.82 0.57 9.91
CA ASN A 182 -8.90 0.44 8.78
C ASN A 182 -7.51 0.88 9.25
N PHE A 183 -6.84 0.02 9.99
CA PHE A 183 -5.52 0.28 10.56
C PHE A 183 -4.49 -0.51 9.77
N HIS A 184 -3.51 0.22 9.19
CA HIS A 184 -2.50 -0.39 8.32
C HIS A 184 -1.73 -1.49 9.05
N ASP A 185 -1.26 -1.22 10.27
CA ASP A 185 -0.60 -2.20 11.12
C ASP A 185 -1.61 -3.27 11.62
N PRO A 186 -1.33 -4.56 11.46
CA PRO A 186 -2.21 -5.62 11.93
C PRO A 186 -2.12 -5.83 13.45
N PRO A 187 -3.16 -6.44 14.06
CA PRO A 187 -3.13 -6.76 15.48
C PRO A 187 -2.08 -7.84 15.80
N ASN A 188 -1.28 -7.61 16.86
CA ASN A 188 -0.25 -8.54 17.33
C ASN A 188 -0.82 -9.90 17.69
N ASP A 189 -0.03 -10.97 17.50
CA ASP A 189 -0.38 -12.39 17.78
C ASP A 189 -1.71 -12.81 17.13
N SER A 190 -1.91 -12.44 15.88
CA SER A 190 -3.18 -12.64 15.19
C SER A 190 -3.09 -13.52 13.96
N THR A 191 -1.94 -14.08 13.66
CA THR A 191 -1.62 -14.72 12.36
C THR A 191 -1.70 -13.79 11.13
N LEU A 192 -2.29 -12.60 11.29
CA LEU A 192 -2.30 -11.54 10.26
C LEU A 192 -1.01 -10.70 10.29
N ASP A 193 -0.14 -10.96 11.25
CA ASP A 193 1.09 -10.24 11.55
C ASP A 193 2.35 -11.13 11.49
N THR A 194 2.23 -12.33 10.98
CA THR A 194 3.32 -13.31 10.96
C THR A 194 4.29 -13.05 9.81
N CYS A 195 5.56 -12.81 10.12
CA CYS A 195 6.62 -12.66 9.12
C CYS A 195 7.89 -13.41 9.54
N PRO A 196 8.87 -13.61 8.62
CA PRO A 196 10.16 -14.17 8.95
C PRO A 196 10.92 -13.31 9.96
N GLU A 197 11.49 -13.94 10.98
CA GLU A 197 12.47 -13.28 11.86
C GLU A 197 13.78 -13.08 11.08
N LEU A 198 14.35 -11.86 11.17
CA LEU A 198 15.54 -11.48 10.40
C LEU A 198 16.78 -11.44 11.28
N ASP A 199 17.88 -11.90 10.74
CA ASP A 199 19.22 -11.70 11.29
C ASP A 199 19.74 -10.32 10.85
N TRP A 200 19.83 -9.41 11.79
CA TRP A 200 20.29 -8.03 11.60
C TRP A 200 21.81 -7.88 11.63
N THR A 201 22.55 -8.97 11.84
CA THR A 201 24.01 -8.94 11.78
C THR A 201 24.52 -9.04 10.34
N THR A 202 23.63 -9.34 9.38
CA THR A 202 23.92 -9.40 7.94
C THR A 202 23.41 -8.15 7.22
N ASP A 203 24.06 -7.77 6.12
CA ASP A 203 23.64 -6.69 5.22
C ASP A 203 23.61 -7.19 3.77
N PRO A 204 22.42 -7.30 3.15
CA PRO A 204 21.08 -7.07 3.73
C PRO A 204 20.72 -8.10 4.81
N PRO A 205 19.76 -7.76 5.71
CA PRO A 205 19.25 -8.71 6.70
C PRO A 205 18.66 -9.95 6.04
N THR A 206 18.97 -11.12 6.62
CA THR A 206 18.53 -12.42 6.08
C THR A 206 17.59 -13.14 7.03
N PRO A 207 16.61 -13.93 6.53
CA PRO A 207 15.74 -14.73 7.37
C PRO A 207 16.51 -15.73 8.23
N ILE A 208 16.19 -15.80 9.51
CA ILE A 208 16.73 -16.82 10.43
C ILE A 208 16.13 -18.17 10.09
N VAL A 209 17.02 -19.16 9.84
CA VAL A 209 16.61 -20.54 9.53
C VAL A 209 17.07 -21.46 10.66
N LYS A 210 16.15 -22.24 11.24
CA LYS A 210 16.42 -23.28 12.23
C LYS A 210 15.88 -24.61 11.72
N ALA A 211 16.71 -25.65 11.72
CA ALA A 211 16.34 -26.98 11.22
C ALA A 211 15.74 -26.99 9.79
N GLY A 212 16.24 -26.11 8.91
CA GLY A 212 15.76 -25.98 7.52
C GLY A 212 14.44 -25.22 7.33
N GLN A 213 13.89 -24.63 8.40
CA GLN A 213 12.67 -23.83 8.35
C GLN A 213 12.92 -22.38 8.78
N MET A 214 12.28 -21.42 8.14
CA MET A 214 12.32 -20.03 8.58
C MET A 214 11.67 -19.91 9.96
N VAL A 215 12.31 -19.16 10.84
CA VAL A 215 11.70 -18.78 12.13
C VAL A 215 10.70 -17.67 11.85
N MET A 216 9.47 -17.87 12.23
CA MET A 216 8.39 -16.90 12.07
C MET A 216 8.09 -16.23 13.41
N HIS A 217 7.72 -14.96 13.38
CA HIS A 217 7.30 -14.21 14.56
C HIS A 217 6.12 -13.28 14.24
N GLY A 218 5.43 -12.79 15.26
CA GLY A 218 4.39 -11.77 15.12
C GLY A 218 5.02 -10.38 15.21
N ALA A 219 4.80 -9.56 14.20
CA ALA A 219 5.34 -8.20 14.08
C ALA A 219 4.27 -7.10 14.15
N GLY A 220 3.02 -7.45 14.46
CA GLY A 220 1.92 -6.49 14.55
C GLY A 220 1.88 -5.69 15.86
N SER A 221 0.98 -4.72 15.91
CA SER A 221 0.81 -3.79 17.01
C SER A 221 -0.02 -4.38 18.17
N LYS A 222 0.50 -4.24 19.38
CA LYS A 222 -0.23 -4.55 20.60
C LYS A 222 -1.36 -3.56 20.87
N SER A 223 -1.14 -2.30 20.51
CA SER A 223 -2.14 -1.24 20.64
C SER A 223 -3.33 -1.44 19.70
N VAL A 224 -3.08 -1.88 18.46
CA VAL A 224 -4.15 -2.28 17.52
C VAL A 224 -4.93 -3.46 18.08
N ARG A 225 -4.25 -4.49 18.57
CA ARG A 225 -4.92 -5.64 19.19
C ARG A 225 -5.80 -5.23 20.36
N LYS A 226 -5.25 -4.44 21.27
CA LYS A 226 -5.98 -3.93 22.46
C LYS A 226 -7.21 -3.11 22.05
N ALA A 227 -7.09 -2.25 21.05
CA ALA A 227 -8.22 -1.45 20.54
C ALA A 227 -9.34 -2.34 20.01
N ILE A 228 -9.02 -3.38 19.23
CA ILE A 228 -10.01 -4.34 18.72
C ILE A 228 -10.65 -5.14 19.85
N GLU A 229 -9.86 -5.65 20.79
CA GLU A 229 -10.37 -6.43 21.93
C GLU A 229 -11.29 -5.61 22.85
N THR A 230 -10.95 -4.32 23.05
CA THR A 230 -11.71 -3.43 23.94
C THR A 230 -13.01 -2.94 23.28
N HIS A 231 -12.96 -2.54 22.04
CA HIS A 231 -14.07 -1.83 21.40
C HIS A 231 -14.91 -2.69 20.48
N GLN A 232 -14.41 -3.85 20.09
CA GLN A 232 -15.12 -4.82 19.27
C GLN A 232 -15.81 -4.19 18.04
N PRO A 233 -15.07 -3.49 17.15
CA PRO A 233 -15.65 -2.89 15.96
C PRO A 233 -16.30 -3.94 15.05
N MET A 234 -17.04 -3.49 14.05
CA MET A 234 -17.69 -4.41 13.12
C MET A 234 -16.69 -5.20 12.29
N LEU A 235 -15.61 -4.54 11.86
CA LEU A 235 -14.59 -5.10 10.96
C LEU A 235 -13.23 -4.46 11.24
N GLY A 236 -12.16 -5.25 11.16
CA GLY A 236 -10.77 -4.81 11.10
C GLY A 236 -10.18 -5.05 9.72
N LEU A 237 -9.66 -4.01 9.07
CA LEU A 237 -8.94 -4.09 7.81
C LEU A 237 -7.49 -3.71 8.04
N HIS A 238 -6.57 -4.56 7.60
CA HIS A 238 -5.14 -4.42 7.84
C HIS A 238 -4.32 -4.69 6.58
N GLY A 239 -3.04 -4.33 6.62
CA GLY A 239 -2.05 -4.55 5.56
C GLY A 239 -0.68 -4.80 6.18
N HIS A 240 0.33 -4.04 5.75
CA HIS A 240 1.68 -3.95 6.29
C HIS A 240 2.49 -5.25 6.18
N ILE A 241 2.02 -6.34 6.77
CA ILE A 241 2.70 -7.64 6.71
C ILE A 241 2.21 -8.40 5.48
N HIS A 242 2.99 -8.32 4.42
CA HIS A 242 2.64 -8.81 3.08
C HIS A 242 2.44 -10.32 3.05
N GLU A 243 3.23 -11.08 3.82
CA GLU A 243 3.22 -12.54 3.89
C GLU A 243 2.00 -13.09 4.63
N SER A 244 1.34 -12.26 5.45
CA SER A 244 0.28 -12.70 6.36
C SER A 244 -1.13 -12.53 5.81
N SER A 245 -1.37 -13.05 4.60
CA SER A 245 -2.72 -13.06 4.03
C SER A 245 -3.67 -13.97 4.82
N GLY A 246 -4.77 -13.41 5.32
CA GLY A 246 -5.74 -14.20 6.10
C GLY A 246 -6.92 -13.41 6.64
N ALA A 247 -7.77 -14.12 7.38
CA ALA A 247 -8.89 -13.55 8.13
C ALA A 247 -9.08 -14.33 9.44
N ILE A 248 -9.22 -13.62 10.55
CA ILE A 248 -9.46 -14.20 11.87
C ILE A 248 -10.53 -13.42 12.63
N LYS A 249 -11.08 -14.01 13.68
CA LYS A 249 -11.95 -13.31 14.62
C LYS A 249 -11.21 -13.00 15.90
N ILE A 250 -11.28 -11.73 16.34
CA ILE A 250 -10.88 -11.28 17.68
C ILE A 250 -12.15 -10.85 18.40
N GLY A 251 -12.66 -11.72 19.28
CA GLY A 251 -14.00 -11.56 19.82
C GLY A 251 -15.06 -11.64 18.72
N ARG A 252 -15.91 -10.59 18.59
CA ARG A 252 -16.90 -10.50 17.50
C ARG A 252 -16.31 -9.94 16.20
N THR A 253 -15.20 -9.20 16.28
CA THR A 253 -14.61 -8.49 15.15
C THR A 253 -13.93 -9.45 14.18
N LEU A 254 -14.32 -9.41 12.91
CA LEU A 254 -13.58 -10.07 11.84
C LEU A 254 -12.42 -9.14 11.40
N CYS A 255 -11.19 -9.62 11.53
CA CYS A 255 -9.97 -8.93 11.09
C CYS A 255 -9.44 -9.59 9.83
N ILE A 256 -9.02 -8.78 8.87
CA ILE A 256 -8.58 -9.24 7.54
C ILE A 256 -7.28 -8.52 7.17
N ASN A 257 -6.27 -9.28 6.76
CA ASN A 257 -5.14 -8.80 6.00
C ASN A 257 -5.16 -9.51 4.63
N PRO A 258 -5.32 -8.79 3.51
CA PRO A 258 -5.33 -9.42 2.19
C PRO A 258 -3.95 -9.97 1.79
N GLY A 259 -2.88 -9.55 2.47
CA GLY A 259 -1.51 -9.74 2.04
C GLY A 259 -1.19 -8.89 0.81
N SER A 260 0.04 -8.98 0.35
CA SER A 260 0.47 -8.32 -0.88
C SER A 260 1.47 -9.19 -1.62
N GLU A 261 1.30 -9.34 -2.90
CA GLU A 261 2.29 -9.94 -3.81
C GLU A 261 3.12 -8.83 -4.47
N TYR A 262 3.56 -7.90 -3.63
CA TYR A 262 4.35 -6.75 -4.04
C TYR A 262 5.66 -7.21 -4.72
N GLY A 263 5.83 -6.82 -5.96
CA GLY A 263 6.95 -7.27 -6.80
C GLY A 263 6.61 -8.41 -7.76
N GLU A 264 5.49 -9.13 -7.57
CA GLU A 264 5.01 -10.17 -8.49
C GLU A 264 3.88 -9.68 -9.41
N GLY A 265 3.32 -8.49 -9.15
CA GLY A 265 2.29 -7.87 -9.99
C GLY A 265 0.91 -8.56 -9.95
N ILE A 266 0.68 -9.44 -8.98
CA ILE A 266 -0.56 -10.24 -8.91
C ILE A 266 -1.44 -9.78 -7.74
N LEU A 267 -2.47 -9.00 -8.01
CA LEU A 267 -3.47 -8.56 -7.03
C LEU A 267 -4.66 -9.55 -6.86
N ARG A 268 -4.58 -10.75 -7.44
CA ARG A 268 -5.74 -11.65 -7.56
C ARG A 268 -6.27 -12.22 -6.24
N GLY A 269 -5.43 -12.52 -5.27
CA GLY A 269 -5.83 -13.21 -4.03
C GLY A 269 -6.57 -12.33 -3.01
N GLY A 270 -6.13 -11.07 -2.85
CA GLY A 270 -6.63 -10.18 -1.80
C GLY A 270 -8.08 -9.76 -2.00
N VAL A 271 -8.46 -9.41 -3.22
CA VAL A 271 -9.82 -8.93 -3.54
C VAL A 271 -10.88 -10.01 -3.32
N GLU A 272 -10.61 -11.26 -3.68
CA GLU A 272 -11.55 -12.36 -3.48
C GLU A 272 -11.73 -12.72 -2.01
N ARG A 273 -10.66 -12.67 -1.21
CA ARG A 273 -10.72 -12.94 0.24
C ARG A 273 -11.48 -11.86 1.00
N VAL A 274 -11.21 -10.59 0.72
CA VAL A 274 -11.97 -9.47 1.29
C VAL A 274 -13.45 -9.59 0.89
N ARG A 275 -13.76 -9.90 -0.36
CA ARG A 275 -15.13 -10.08 -0.85
C ARG A 275 -15.84 -11.25 -0.16
N ALA A 276 -15.18 -12.38 0.05
CA ALA A 276 -15.73 -13.52 0.78
C ALA A 276 -16.03 -13.16 2.23
N SER A 277 -15.14 -12.41 2.86
CA SER A 277 -15.26 -11.97 4.25
C SER A 277 -16.37 -10.92 4.44
N LEU A 278 -16.52 -9.98 3.51
CA LEU A 278 -17.62 -9.01 3.53
C LEU A 278 -18.99 -9.70 3.40
N LYS A 279 -19.10 -10.78 2.64
CA LYS A 279 -20.34 -11.59 2.56
C LYS A 279 -20.70 -12.23 3.92
N VAL A 280 -19.70 -12.61 4.71
CA VAL A 280 -19.92 -13.22 6.05
C VAL A 280 -20.41 -12.17 7.04
N THR A 281 -20.03 -10.90 6.89
CA THR A 281 -20.45 -9.79 7.77
C THR A 281 -21.80 -9.20 7.39
N GLY A 282 -22.41 -9.64 6.29
CA GLY A 282 -23.68 -9.07 5.79
C GLY A 282 -23.53 -7.73 5.10
N LEU A 283 -22.31 -7.21 4.96
CA LEU A 283 -22.07 -6.02 4.15
C LEU A 283 -22.31 -6.35 2.67
N PRO A 284 -22.95 -5.44 1.90
CA PRO A 284 -23.14 -5.64 0.49
C PRO A 284 -21.76 -5.73 -0.18
N ALA A 285 -21.47 -6.88 -0.81
CA ALA A 285 -20.27 -6.98 -1.61
C ALA A 285 -20.33 -5.94 -2.73
N PRO A 286 -19.30 -5.11 -2.92
CA PRO A 286 -19.30 -4.15 -4.01
C PRO A 286 -19.50 -4.89 -5.32
N PRO A 287 -20.30 -4.36 -6.26
CA PRO A 287 -20.47 -4.94 -7.57
C PRO A 287 -19.12 -4.85 -8.30
N ILE A 288 -18.34 -5.92 -8.26
CA ILE A 288 -17.22 -6.05 -9.17
C ILE A 288 -17.83 -6.47 -10.49
N SER A 289 -17.99 -5.51 -11.39
CA SER A 289 -18.31 -5.85 -12.75
C SER A 289 -17.12 -6.61 -13.32
N THR A 290 -17.34 -7.86 -13.70
CA THR A 290 -16.38 -8.71 -14.43
C THR A 290 -16.01 -8.12 -15.80
N ARG A 291 -16.52 -6.95 -16.16
CA ARG A 291 -16.22 -6.19 -17.39
C ARG A 291 -14.90 -5.39 -17.35
N TRP A 292 -14.12 -5.46 -16.28
CA TRP A 292 -12.91 -4.65 -16.12
C TRP A 292 -11.62 -5.28 -16.65
N LEU A 293 -11.68 -6.51 -17.14
CA LEU A 293 -10.63 -7.06 -17.98
C LEU A 293 -11.12 -6.94 -19.43
N PRO A 294 -10.52 -6.09 -20.28
CA PRO A 294 -10.77 -6.19 -21.72
C PRO A 294 -10.34 -7.60 -22.12
N SER A 295 -11.31 -8.37 -22.64
CA SER A 295 -11.03 -9.64 -23.31
C SER A 295 -10.05 -9.32 -24.45
N GLY A 296 -8.76 -9.66 -24.28
CA GLY A 296 -7.77 -9.53 -25.33
C GLY A 296 -6.62 -8.55 -25.12
N ALA A 297 -6.46 -7.92 -23.93
CA ALA A 297 -5.19 -7.29 -23.61
C ALA A 297 -4.25 -8.36 -23.02
N PRO A 298 -3.05 -8.58 -23.57
CA PRO A 298 -2.05 -9.42 -22.92
C PRO A 298 -1.68 -8.78 -21.57
N ILE A 299 -1.62 -9.61 -20.57
CA ILE A 299 -1.17 -9.30 -19.20
C ILE A 299 0.31 -8.94 -19.24
#